data_634116f5af231d6f637faa877bde44a6
#
_entry.id   634116f5af231d6f637faa877bde44a6
#
_cell.length_a   1.000
_cell.length_b   1.000
_cell.length_c   1.000
_cell.angle_alpha   90.00
_cell.angle_beta   90.00
_cell.angle_gamma   90.00
#
_symmetry.space_group_name_H-M   'P 1'
#
loop_
_entity.id
_entity.type
_entity.pdbx_description
1 polymer ?
#
loop_
_entity_poly.entity_id
_entity_poly.type
_entity_poly.pdbx_seq_one_letter_code
_entity_poly.pdbx_strand_id
1 'polypeptide(L)'
;WITKLSRFILGDNSAETQVTKEFFFRSNDGIINVMDTIIKKIDKNQIDNEVIREAGEVLRNGGLVAFPTETVYGLGADALKEEAAKKTYAAKGRPSDNPLIVHIADYEDLKKIAVNIPAETDALAAHFWPGPLTMIFQKSDIVPYGTTGGLDTVAVRMPSDPVAAEVIRAAGGFVSAPSANTSGRPSPTTAQHVMEDLNGKIDMIIDGGSVDIGLESTILDMTVEPPMILRPGAITADMFEEVIGPVSVDETILGSESSKPPKAPGMKYRHYAPKARLVIVEGDLREEILAIRQLSYAMHRKGEKAGIIATEETLPFYKYGLVKNIGTRENEKTIARNLYRVLREFDEEDVDTIYSESFAMQGIGKAIMNRLEKAAGHLRLSAASVVKKQKFRRIIFVSGSDSARGPMAAELLRHEDLEQEYVIDSMGMVVLFPEPANQKAEAIMKSAQMTLEDHFSHKFEGADLQDDVLILAIDENYKRKITAEYPNLKNVFTLNEFAEDQTEIPDPYGKPLTAYGECFEILRELVKKLAAKLNSFAEGEV
;
A
#
# COMPACT_ATOMS: atom_id res chain seq x y z
N TRP A 1 -19.39 -15.97 -30.95
CA TRP A 1 -20.71 -15.36 -30.96
C TRP A 1 -20.83 -14.23 -29.91
N ILE A 2 -20.19 -14.34 -28.77
CA ILE A 2 -20.25 -13.32 -27.67
C ILE A 2 -19.51 -12.03 -28.04
N THR A 3 -18.49 -12.09 -28.89
CA THR A 3 -17.65 -10.93 -29.25
C THR A 3 -18.22 -10.05 -30.38
N LYS A 4 -19.33 -10.41 -31.00
CA LYS A 4 -19.98 -9.62 -32.07
C LYS A 4 -21.18 -8.79 -31.63
N LEU A 5 -21.73 -8.98 -30.41
CA LEU A 5 -22.86 -8.22 -29.92
C LEU A 5 -22.49 -6.92 -29.18
N SER A 6 -21.25 -6.76 -28.75
CA SER A 6 -20.81 -5.57 -28.01
C SER A 6 -20.59 -4.31 -28.86
N ARG A 7 -20.72 -4.39 -30.18
CA ARG A 7 -20.51 -3.26 -31.12
C ARG A 7 -21.78 -2.55 -31.63
N PHE A 8 -22.96 -2.95 -31.15
CA PHE A 8 -24.25 -2.40 -31.68
C PHE A 8 -25.04 -1.52 -30.69
N ILE A 9 -24.47 -1.21 -29.49
CA ILE A 9 -25.18 -0.45 -28.43
C ILE A 9 -24.44 0.83 -28.01
N LEU A 10 -23.55 1.38 -28.86
CA LEU A 10 -22.97 2.71 -28.65
C LEU A 10 -23.44 3.66 -29.73
N GLY A 11 -24.62 4.23 -29.53
CA GLY A 11 -25.20 5.31 -30.33
C GLY A 11 -25.80 6.38 -29.42
N ASP A 12 -25.14 7.52 -29.43
CA ASP A 12 -25.55 8.90 -29.13
C ASP A 12 -26.27 9.27 -27.81
N ASN A 13 -25.68 10.32 -27.23
CA ASN A 13 -26.13 11.11 -26.08
C ASN A 13 -27.53 11.70 -26.24
N SER A 14 -28.39 11.38 -25.28
CA SER A 14 -29.35 12.33 -24.69
C SER A 14 -29.93 11.71 -23.41
N ALA A 15 -30.13 12.52 -22.38
CA ALA A 15 -30.66 12.12 -21.08
C ALA A 15 -32.05 11.51 -21.22
N GLU A 16 -32.16 10.20 -21.05
CA GLU A 16 -33.42 9.53 -20.82
C GLU A 16 -33.21 8.31 -19.91
N THR A 17 -34.09 8.23 -18.92
CA THR A 17 -34.24 7.19 -17.92
C THR A 17 -34.31 5.80 -18.60
N GLN A 18 -33.30 4.97 -18.47
CA GLN A 18 -33.36 3.58 -18.92
C GLN A 18 -34.20 2.76 -17.93
N VAL A 19 -35.42 2.47 -18.36
CA VAL A 19 -36.30 1.47 -17.72
C VAL A 19 -35.76 0.09 -18.06
N THR A 20 -35.42 -0.69 -17.04
CA THR A 20 -34.92 -2.07 -17.12
C THR A 20 -35.89 -2.98 -17.86
N LYS A 21 -35.42 -3.67 -18.89
CA LYS A 21 -36.08 -4.83 -19.49
C LYS A 21 -35.47 -6.10 -18.91
N GLU A 22 -36.28 -6.94 -18.29
CA GLU A 22 -35.87 -8.30 -17.92
C GLU A 22 -35.55 -9.10 -19.19
N PHE A 23 -34.31 -9.54 -19.34
CA PHE A 23 -33.90 -10.46 -20.39
C PHE A 23 -33.82 -11.87 -19.82
N PHE A 24 -34.70 -12.74 -20.30
CA PHE A 24 -34.66 -14.17 -19.99
C PHE A 24 -33.77 -14.89 -21.00
N PHE A 25 -32.66 -15.46 -20.54
CA PHE A 25 -31.90 -16.42 -21.32
C PHE A 25 -32.30 -17.85 -20.91
N ARG A 26 -32.70 -18.68 -21.87
CA ARG A 26 -32.86 -20.11 -21.66
C ARG A 26 -31.50 -20.81 -21.87
N SER A 27 -30.94 -21.39 -20.83
CA SER A 27 -29.92 -22.43 -20.94
C SER A 27 -30.58 -23.79 -20.81
N ASN A 28 -29.88 -24.87 -21.20
CA ASN A 28 -30.40 -26.25 -21.10
C ASN A 28 -30.68 -26.69 -19.63
N ASP A 29 -30.28 -25.91 -18.62
CA ASP A 29 -30.42 -26.22 -17.20
C ASP A 29 -31.40 -25.31 -16.43
N GLY A 30 -32.20 -24.48 -17.12
CA GLY A 30 -33.21 -23.64 -16.46
C GLY A 30 -33.14 -22.15 -16.81
N ILE A 31 -34.15 -21.38 -16.35
CA ILE A 31 -34.20 -19.92 -16.51
C ILE A 31 -33.22 -19.30 -15.50
N ILE A 32 -32.11 -18.73 -16.00
CA ILE A 32 -31.23 -17.90 -15.18
C ILE A 32 -31.85 -16.51 -15.14
N ASN A 33 -32.36 -16.12 -13.99
CA ASN A 33 -32.78 -14.74 -13.73
C ASN A 33 -31.52 -13.92 -13.49
N VAL A 34 -31.07 -13.18 -14.50
CA VAL A 34 -29.91 -12.27 -14.34
C VAL A 34 -30.51 -10.99 -13.75
N MET A 35 -30.29 -10.78 -12.47
CA MET A 35 -30.63 -9.55 -11.78
C MET A 35 -29.63 -8.46 -12.22
N ASP A 36 -30.12 -7.42 -12.89
CA ASP A 36 -29.29 -6.26 -13.23
C ASP A 36 -29.26 -5.31 -12.04
N THR A 37 -28.05 -5.05 -11.50
CA THR A 37 -27.87 -4.07 -10.44
C THR A 37 -28.02 -2.66 -11.00
N ILE A 38 -28.98 -1.88 -10.48
CA ILE A 38 -29.21 -0.50 -10.88
C ILE A 38 -28.16 0.43 -10.26
N ILE A 39 -27.53 1.29 -11.08
CA ILE A 39 -26.63 2.33 -10.56
C ILE A 39 -27.30 3.69 -10.67
N LYS A 40 -27.35 4.42 -9.55
CA LYS A 40 -27.84 5.80 -9.49
C LYS A 40 -26.73 6.71 -8.98
N LYS A 41 -26.37 7.72 -9.76
CA LYS A 41 -25.40 8.73 -9.34
C LYS A 41 -26.08 9.81 -8.52
N ILE A 42 -25.43 10.26 -7.44
CA ILE A 42 -25.94 11.31 -6.56
C ILE A 42 -24.83 12.31 -6.23
N ASP A 43 -25.17 13.60 -6.22
CA ASP A 43 -24.28 14.63 -5.68
C ASP A 43 -24.53 14.81 -4.18
N LYS A 44 -23.53 14.63 -3.35
CA LYS A 44 -23.61 14.81 -1.88
C LYS A 44 -24.02 16.22 -1.46
N ASN A 45 -23.75 17.23 -2.32
CA ASN A 45 -24.10 18.63 -2.07
C ASN A 45 -25.52 19.00 -2.56
N GLN A 46 -26.10 18.16 -3.45
CA GLN A 46 -27.44 18.35 -4.00
C GLN A 46 -28.13 17.00 -4.11
N ILE A 47 -28.62 16.51 -2.97
CA ILE A 47 -29.21 15.17 -2.85
C ILE A 47 -30.50 15.09 -3.69
N ASP A 48 -30.55 14.11 -4.58
CA ASP A 48 -31.73 13.77 -5.37
C ASP A 48 -32.70 12.95 -4.51
N ASN A 49 -33.82 13.59 -4.11
CA ASN A 49 -34.84 12.95 -3.26
C ASN A 49 -35.53 11.77 -3.95
N GLU A 50 -35.59 11.74 -5.29
CA GLU A 50 -36.20 10.63 -6.01
C GLU A 50 -35.31 9.38 -5.90
N VAL A 51 -34.00 9.51 -6.08
CA VAL A 51 -33.04 8.42 -5.88
C VAL A 51 -33.11 7.88 -4.45
N ILE A 52 -33.17 8.79 -3.46
CA ILE A 52 -33.30 8.41 -2.04
C ILE A 52 -34.60 7.65 -1.77
N ARG A 53 -35.74 8.13 -2.33
CA ARG A 53 -37.06 7.48 -2.20
C ARG A 53 -37.02 6.07 -2.78
N GLU A 54 -36.49 5.91 -4.01
CA GLU A 54 -36.33 4.60 -4.66
C GLU A 54 -35.49 3.64 -3.81
N ALA A 55 -34.33 4.09 -3.33
CA ALA A 55 -33.45 3.29 -2.46
C ALA A 55 -34.17 2.86 -1.17
N GLY A 56 -34.89 3.79 -0.52
CA GLY A 56 -35.69 3.51 0.66
C GLY A 56 -36.78 2.48 0.40
N GLU A 57 -37.46 2.53 -0.76
CA GLU A 57 -38.44 1.54 -1.16
C GLU A 57 -37.84 0.15 -1.36
N VAL A 58 -36.69 0.06 -2.04
CA VAL A 58 -35.95 -1.21 -2.19
C VAL A 58 -35.63 -1.82 -0.83
N LEU A 59 -35.09 -1.04 0.10
CA LEU A 59 -34.73 -1.51 1.45
C LEU A 59 -35.97 -1.96 2.25
N ARG A 60 -37.03 -1.14 2.28
CA ARG A 60 -38.28 -1.49 2.97
C ARG A 60 -38.95 -2.77 2.42
N ASN A 61 -38.75 -3.05 1.13
CA ASN A 61 -39.23 -4.29 0.49
C ASN A 61 -38.27 -5.48 0.70
N GLY A 62 -37.21 -5.32 1.50
CA GLY A 62 -36.26 -6.38 1.82
C GLY A 62 -35.24 -6.64 0.71
N GLY A 63 -35.00 -5.66 -0.16
CA GLY A 63 -33.89 -5.63 -1.13
C GLY A 63 -32.58 -5.11 -0.52
N LEU A 64 -31.55 -5.07 -1.34
CA LEU A 64 -30.17 -4.68 -0.96
C LEU A 64 -29.73 -3.44 -1.75
N VAL A 65 -29.30 -2.40 -1.04
CA VAL A 65 -28.78 -1.15 -1.63
C VAL A 65 -27.39 -0.87 -1.11
N ALA A 66 -26.40 -0.74 -1.99
CA ALA A 66 -25.10 -0.23 -1.61
C ALA A 66 -25.07 1.30 -1.68
N PHE A 67 -24.53 1.94 -0.65
CA PHE A 67 -24.43 3.40 -0.54
C PHE A 67 -23.12 3.86 0.10
N PRO A 68 -22.65 5.09 -0.21
CA PRO A 68 -21.46 5.64 0.40
C PRO A 68 -21.68 5.97 1.88
N THR A 69 -20.61 5.85 2.65
CA THR A 69 -20.47 6.49 3.96
C THR A 69 -19.17 7.27 3.98
N GLU A 70 -18.87 8.00 5.07
CA GLU A 70 -17.59 8.69 5.22
C GLU A 70 -16.41 7.70 5.35
N THR A 71 -16.67 6.44 5.69
CA THR A 71 -15.65 5.39 5.91
C THR A 71 -15.42 4.52 4.68
N VAL A 72 -16.41 3.70 4.32
CA VAL A 72 -16.43 2.79 3.15
C VAL A 72 -17.86 2.67 2.63
N TYR A 73 -18.05 2.13 1.43
CA TYR A 73 -19.39 1.80 0.96
C TYR A 73 -20.02 0.70 1.80
N GLY A 74 -21.23 0.93 2.28
CA GLY A 74 -22.04 -0.02 3.04
C GLY A 74 -23.05 -0.76 2.15
N LEU A 75 -23.27 -2.06 2.40
CA LEU A 75 -24.35 -2.84 1.80
C LEU A 75 -25.56 -2.83 2.72
N GLY A 76 -26.50 -1.96 2.44
CA GLY A 76 -27.71 -1.76 3.22
C GLY A 76 -28.75 -2.85 3.06
N ALA A 77 -29.37 -3.22 4.17
CA ALA A 77 -30.56 -4.06 4.26
C ALA A 77 -31.41 -3.62 5.45
N ASP A 78 -32.71 -3.90 5.46
CA ASP A 78 -33.59 -3.63 6.60
C ASP A 78 -33.10 -4.43 7.83
N ALA A 79 -32.62 -3.72 8.85
CA ALA A 79 -31.99 -4.31 10.02
C ALA A 79 -32.97 -5.10 10.90
N LEU A 80 -34.28 -4.83 10.81
CA LEU A 80 -35.32 -5.46 11.60
C LEU A 80 -35.94 -6.68 10.91
N LYS A 81 -35.48 -7.03 9.69
CA LYS A 81 -35.93 -8.20 8.94
C LYS A 81 -34.86 -9.27 8.84
N GLU A 82 -35.09 -10.42 9.44
CA GLU A 82 -34.16 -11.55 9.40
C GLU A 82 -33.83 -12.01 7.97
N GLU A 83 -34.83 -12.01 7.06
CA GLU A 83 -34.63 -12.39 5.66
C GLU A 83 -33.74 -11.42 4.89
N ALA A 84 -33.75 -10.12 5.22
CA ALA A 84 -32.86 -9.13 4.64
C ALA A 84 -31.40 -9.35 5.09
N ALA A 85 -31.19 -9.72 6.35
CA ALA A 85 -29.88 -10.12 6.85
C ALA A 85 -29.35 -11.37 6.11
N LYS A 86 -30.18 -12.39 5.90
CA LYS A 86 -29.80 -13.60 5.13
C LYS A 86 -29.39 -13.27 3.70
N LYS A 87 -30.09 -12.36 3.02
CA LYS A 87 -29.73 -11.89 1.67
C LYS A 87 -28.36 -11.19 1.69
N THR A 88 -28.09 -10.35 2.71
CA THR A 88 -26.78 -9.68 2.87
C THR A 88 -25.65 -10.70 2.99
N TYR A 89 -25.78 -11.72 3.84
CA TYR A 89 -24.81 -12.78 3.97
C TYR A 89 -24.59 -13.55 2.68
N ALA A 90 -25.68 -13.88 1.97
CA ALA A 90 -25.63 -14.61 0.71
C ALA A 90 -24.95 -13.79 -0.40
N ALA A 91 -25.32 -12.53 -0.59
CA ALA A 91 -24.73 -11.64 -1.61
C ALA A 91 -23.21 -11.48 -1.43
N LYS A 92 -22.75 -11.41 -0.18
CA LYS A 92 -21.33 -11.24 0.15
C LYS A 92 -20.54 -12.55 0.23
N GLY A 93 -21.20 -13.71 0.33
CA GLY A 93 -20.53 -14.95 0.75
C GLY A 93 -19.94 -14.85 2.17
N ARG A 94 -20.63 -14.14 3.07
CA ARG A 94 -20.19 -13.86 4.43
C ARG A 94 -20.73 -14.92 5.40
N PRO A 95 -19.92 -15.41 6.35
CA PRO A 95 -20.43 -16.28 7.43
C PRO A 95 -21.49 -15.58 8.27
N SER A 96 -22.59 -16.28 8.57
CA SER A 96 -23.75 -15.73 9.29
C SER A 96 -23.51 -15.50 10.79
N ASP A 97 -22.43 -16.06 11.35
CA ASP A 97 -21.97 -15.81 12.72
C ASP A 97 -21.19 -14.50 12.90
N ASN A 98 -20.98 -13.76 11.80
CA ASN A 98 -20.26 -12.49 11.81
C ASN A 98 -21.26 -11.32 11.80
N PRO A 99 -21.53 -10.65 12.96
CA PRO A 99 -22.64 -9.71 13.11
C PRO A 99 -22.61 -8.54 12.14
N LEU A 100 -23.76 -7.92 11.92
CA LEU A 100 -23.91 -6.71 11.10
C LEU A 100 -24.01 -5.48 12.02
N ILE A 101 -23.54 -4.33 11.52
CA ILE A 101 -23.68 -3.03 12.20
C ILE A 101 -24.99 -2.38 11.75
N VAL A 102 -25.86 -2.03 12.69
CA VAL A 102 -27.07 -1.27 12.43
C VAL A 102 -26.73 0.21 12.34
N HIS A 103 -27.10 0.83 11.25
CA HIS A 103 -26.95 2.26 11.03
C HIS A 103 -28.26 2.98 11.32
N ILE A 104 -28.18 4.07 12.06
CA ILE A 104 -29.29 4.98 12.40
C ILE A 104 -28.98 6.38 11.85
N ALA A 105 -30.00 7.19 11.62
CA ALA A 105 -29.85 8.57 11.18
C ALA A 105 -30.19 9.59 12.29
N ASP A 106 -30.90 9.17 13.30
CA ASP A 106 -31.33 9.99 14.41
C ASP A 106 -30.97 9.33 15.75
N TYR A 107 -30.42 10.10 16.69
CA TYR A 107 -29.91 9.57 17.97
C TYR A 107 -31.02 8.88 18.80
N GLU A 108 -32.24 9.40 18.76
CA GLU A 108 -33.38 8.82 19.50
C GLU A 108 -33.73 7.39 19.05
N ASP A 109 -33.34 6.99 17.85
CA ASP A 109 -33.54 5.63 17.34
C ASP A 109 -32.69 4.60 18.09
N LEU A 110 -31.57 5.00 18.70
CA LEU A 110 -30.74 4.13 19.53
C LEU A 110 -31.57 3.47 20.63
N LYS A 111 -32.45 4.22 21.31
CA LYS A 111 -33.29 3.75 22.42
C LYS A 111 -34.32 2.69 22.02
N LYS A 112 -34.58 2.55 20.72
CA LYS A 112 -35.52 1.54 20.20
C LYS A 112 -34.85 0.18 20.02
N ILE A 113 -33.55 0.18 19.66
CA ILE A 113 -32.80 -1.05 19.30
C ILE A 113 -31.79 -1.50 20.35
N ALA A 114 -31.50 -0.66 21.37
CA ALA A 114 -30.57 -0.96 22.46
C ALA A 114 -31.26 -0.80 23.81
N VAL A 115 -30.83 -1.61 24.79
CA VAL A 115 -31.24 -1.53 26.19
C VAL A 115 -30.02 -1.38 27.10
N ASN A 116 -30.23 -0.95 28.36
CA ASN A 116 -29.16 -0.73 29.33
C ASN A 116 -28.02 0.15 28.80
N ILE A 117 -28.39 1.26 28.13
CA ILE A 117 -27.45 2.20 27.53
C ILE A 117 -26.66 2.91 28.63
N PRO A 118 -25.29 2.79 28.67
CA PRO A 118 -24.46 3.49 29.65
C PRO A 118 -24.55 5.01 29.53
N ALA A 119 -24.37 5.73 30.64
CA ALA A 119 -24.47 7.20 30.67
C ALA A 119 -23.40 7.91 29.81
N GLU A 120 -22.22 7.28 29.69
CA GLU A 120 -21.10 7.78 28.86
C GLU A 120 -21.45 7.85 27.37
N THR A 121 -22.50 7.12 26.95
CA THR A 121 -22.97 7.09 25.55
C THR A 121 -23.36 8.47 25.06
N ASP A 122 -24.02 9.28 25.90
CA ASP A 122 -24.44 10.65 25.52
C ASP A 122 -23.23 11.53 25.21
N ALA A 123 -22.17 11.45 26.03
CA ALA A 123 -20.93 12.20 25.80
C ALA A 123 -20.21 11.72 24.53
N LEU A 124 -20.10 10.42 24.32
CA LEU A 124 -19.50 9.86 23.10
C LEU A 124 -20.28 10.23 21.83
N ALA A 125 -21.60 10.14 21.88
CA ALA A 125 -22.46 10.51 20.77
C ALA A 125 -22.34 12.01 20.44
N ALA A 126 -22.32 12.88 21.46
CA ALA A 126 -22.16 14.31 21.26
C ALA A 126 -20.83 14.70 20.59
N HIS A 127 -19.75 13.92 20.78
CA HIS A 127 -18.44 14.20 20.22
C HIS A 127 -18.20 13.49 18.87
N PHE A 128 -18.73 12.26 18.69
CA PHE A 128 -18.33 11.40 17.59
C PHE A 128 -19.47 10.95 16.67
N TRP A 129 -20.73 11.29 16.98
CA TRP A 129 -21.88 11.07 16.13
C TRP A 129 -22.53 12.40 15.69
N PRO A 130 -22.86 12.52 14.38
CA PRO A 130 -22.65 11.54 13.31
C PRO A 130 -21.15 11.41 12.97
N GLY A 131 -20.68 10.15 12.73
CA GLY A 131 -19.27 9.91 12.44
C GLY A 131 -18.81 8.44 12.46
N PRO A 132 -17.48 8.23 12.40
CA PRO A 132 -16.87 6.92 12.23
C PRO A 132 -16.73 6.12 13.54
N LEU A 133 -17.70 6.23 14.43
CA LEU A 133 -17.80 5.46 15.68
C LEU A 133 -18.95 4.46 15.60
N THR A 134 -18.66 3.21 15.91
CA THR A 134 -19.65 2.15 16.19
C THR A 134 -19.58 1.80 17.67
N MET A 135 -20.70 1.82 18.35
CA MET A 135 -20.83 1.40 19.74
C MET A 135 -21.66 0.12 19.85
N ILE A 136 -21.25 -0.81 20.72
CA ILE A 136 -21.96 -2.07 20.97
C ILE A 136 -22.73 -1.97 22.26
N PHE A 137 -24.01 -2.35 22.21
CA PHE A 137 -24.95 -2.35 23.34
C PHE A 137 -25.64 -3.69 23.48
N GLN A 138 -26.32 -3.93 24.60
CA GLN A 138 -27.31 -5.01 24.69
C GLN A 138 -28.47 -4.70 23.75
N LYS A 139 -28.87 -5.67 22.91
CA LYS A 139 -29.95 -5.49 21.95
C LYS A 139 -31.33 -5.47 22.60
N SER A 140 -32.26 -4.72 22.01
CA SER A 140 -33.68 -4.88 22.32
C SER A 140 -34.29 -6.05 21.54
N ASP A 141 -35.49 -6.49 21.91
CA ASP A 141 -36.17 -7.64 21.27
C ASP A 141 -36.58 -7.41 19.81
N ILE A 142 -36.67 -6.17 19.36
CA ILE A 142 -37.03 -5.88 17.97
C ILE A 142 -35.92 -6.19 16.97
N VAL A 143 -34.65 -6.29 17.44
CA VAL A 143 -33.50 -6.62 16.61
C VAL A 143 -33.38 -8.14 16.47
N PRO A 144 -33.54 -8.72 15.27
CA PRO A 144 -33.48 -10.17 15.10
C PRO A 144 -32.06 -10.72 15.24
N TYR A 145 -31.92 -11.96 15.69
CA TYR A 145 -30.63 -12.63 15.82
C TYR A 145 -29.88 -12.80 14.50
N GLY A 146 -30.59 -12.86 13.36
CA GLY A 146 -29.98 -12.86 12.05
C GLY A 146 -29.14 -11.60 11.78
N THR A 147 -29.55 -10.44 12.29
CA THR A 147 -28.78 -9.19 12.19
C THR A 147 -27.57 -9.19 13.11
N THR A 148 -27.70 -9.73 14.32
CA THR A 148 -26.63 -9.73 15.33
C THR A 148 -25.69 -10.95 15.26
N GLY A 149 -25.87 -11.84 14.27
CA GLY A 149 -25.07 -13.07 14.16
C GLY A 149 -25.25 -14.03 15.33
N GLY A 150 -26.42 -14.00 15.96
CA GLY A 150 -26.74 -14.83 17.12
C GLY A 150 -26.34 -14.24 18.48
N LEU A 151 -25.83 -13.00 18.52
CA LEU A 151 -25.42 -12.34 19.75
C LEU A 151 -26.58 -11.59 20.44
N ASP A 152 -26.52 -11.48 21.76
CA ASP A 152 -27.44 -10.66 22.59
C ASP A 152 -27.05 -9.16 22.57
N THR A 153 -26.07 -8.79 21.75
CA THR A 153 -25.60 -7.42 21.56
C THR A 153 -25.87 -6.92 20.16
N VAL A 154 -26.04 -5.61 19.99
CA VAL A 154 -26.18 -4.91 18.74
C VAL A 154 -25.10 -3.84 18.59
N ALA A 155 -24.44 -3.83 17.44
CA ALA A 155 -23.50 -2.78 17.06
C ALA A 155 -24.25 -1.67 16.33
N VAL A 156 -24.14 -0.43 16.79
CA VAL A 156 -24.90 0.73 16.25
C VAL A 156 -23.95 1.83 15.82
N ARG A 157 -24.24 2.46 14.70
CA ARG A 157 -23.49 3.61 14.18
C ARG A 157 -24.42 4.66 13.58
N MET A 158 -24.07 5.92 13.72
CA MET A 158 -24.70 7.05 13.05
C MET A 158 -23.69 7.70 12.09
N PRO A 159 -23.70 7.36 10.76
CA PRO A 159 -22.72 7.85 9.80
C PRO A 159 -22.88 9.35 9.53
N SER A 160 -21.77 10.04 9.19
CA SER A 160 -21.80 11.47 8.88
C SER A 160 -22.02 11.78 7.40
N ASP A 161 -22.01 10.78 6.52
CA ASP A 161 -22.29 11.00 5.10
C ASP A 161 -23.77 11.36 4.89
N PRO A 162 -24.07 12.49 4.23
CA PRO A 162 -25.44 12.96 4.08
C PRO A 162 -26.31 12.03 3.24
N VAL A 163 -25.74 11.35 2.24
CA VAL A 163 -26.46 10.36 1.43
C VAL A 163 -26.86 9.17 2.28
N ALA A 164 -25.92 8.67 3.12
CA ALA A 164 -26.21 7.59 4.05
C ALA A 164 -27.36 7.94 5.01
N ALA A 165 -27.33 9.14 5.59
CA ALA A 165 -28.38 9.58 6.52
C ALA A 165 -29.75 9.60 5.87
N GLU A 166 -29.87 10.14 4.65
CA GLU A 166 -31.16 10.20 3.93
C GLU A 166 -31.65 8.82 3.50
N VAL A 167 -30.74 7.92 3.03
CA VAL A 167 -31.11 6.54 2.71
C VAL A 167 -31.63 5.80 3.95
N ILE A 168 -30.98 5.97 5.11
CA ILE A 168 -31.40 5.34 6.37
C ILE A 168 -32.80 5.86 6.78
N ARG A 169 -33.06 7.18 6.72
CA ARG A 169 -34.39 7.76 7.00
C ARG A 169 -35.43 7.21 6.07
N ALA A 170 -35.14 7.20 4.75
CA ALA A 170 -36.09 6.70 3.74
C ALA A 170 -36.37 5.20 3.91
N ALA A 171 -35.41 4.43 4.45
CA ALA A 171 -35.60 3.01 4.73
C ALA A 171 -36.40 2.71 6.01
N GLY A 172 -36.71 3.72 6.83
CA GLY A 172 -37.48 3.55 8.07
C GLY A 172 -36.61 3.62 9.35
N GLY A 173 -35.36 4.11 9.24
CA GLY A 173 -34.50 4.45 10.38
C GLY A 173 -33.48 3.38 10.79
N PHE A 174 -33.63 2.12 10.35
CA PHE A 174 -32.77 1.01 10.79
C PHE A 174 -32.23 0.21 9.60
N VAL A 175 -30.97 0.45 9.23
CA VAL A 175 -30.31 -0.22 8.11
C VAL A 175 -29.09 -0.97 8.59
N SER A 176 -29.04 -2.29 8.45
CA SER A 176 -27.81 -3.05 8.65
C SER A 176 -26.89 -2.84 7.45
N ALA A 177 -25.63 -2.42 7.66
CA ALA A 177 -24.71 -2.13 6.56
C ALA A 177 -23.28 -2.56 6.84
N PRO A 178 -22.89 -3.82 6.55
CA PRO A 178 -21.50 -4.21 6.42
C PRO A 178 -20.89 -3.55 5.17
N SER A 179 -19.56 -3.57 5.02
CA SER A 179 -18.90 -3.10 3.79
C SER A 179 -19.42 -3.80 2.55
N ALA A 180 -19.59 -3.08 1.43
CA ALA A 180 -20.26 -3.58 0.20
C ALA A 180 -19.31 -4.35 -0.74
N ASN A 181 -18.52 -5.31 -0.20
CA ASN A 181 -17.60 -6.18 -0.94
C ASN A 181 -17.93 -7.66 -0.78
N THR A 182 -17.45 -8.49 -1.69
CA THR A 182 -17.37 -9.94 -1.46
C THR A 182 -16.47 -10.22 -0.26
N SER A 183 -16.87 -11.12 0.63
CA SER A 183 -16.14 -11.42 1.87
C SER A 183 -14.68 -11.78 1.61
N GLY A 184 -13.77 -11.20 2.38
CA GLY A 184 -12.33 -11.41 2.24
C GLY A 184 -11.61 -10.38 1.37
N ARG A 185 -12.27 -9.75 0.38
CA ARG A 185 -11.69 -8.71 -0.47
C ARG A 185 -11.54 -7.36 0.26
N PRO A 186 -10.68 -6.43 -0.22
CA PRO A 186 -10.58 -5.08 0.33
C PRO A 186 -11.92 -4.34 0.30
N SER A 187 -12.22 -3.57 1.36
CA SER A 187 -13.49 -2.83 1.43
C SER A 187 -13.61 -1.79 0.31
N PRO A 188 -14.81 -1.57 -0.25
CA PRO A 188 -15.01 -0.67 -1.37
C PRO A 188 -14.99 0.79 -0.91
N THR A 189 -14.23 1.63 -1.62
CA THR A 189 -14.12 3.07 -1.39
C THR A 189 -14.75 3.90 -2.51
N THR A 190 -15.26 3.22 -3.56
CA THR A 190 -15.99 3.81 -4.69
C THR A 190 -17.13 2.88 -5.12
N ALA A 191 -18.11 3.40 -5.85
CA ALA A 191 -19.20 2.62 -6.45
C ALA A 191 -18.66 1.58 -7.46
N GLN A 192 -17.56 1.89 -8.17
CA GLN A 192 -16.90 0.97 -9.09
C GLN A 192 -16.42 -0.30 -8.37
N HIS A 193 -15.81 -0.18 -7.19
CA HIS A 193 -15.40 -1.33 -6.37
C HIS A 193 -16.59 -2.20 -5.95
N VAL A 194 -17.76 -1.57 -5.69
CA VAL A 194 -18.99 -2.32 -5.38
C VAL A 194 -19.49 -3.08 -6.60
N MET A 195 -19.48 -2.45 -7.78
CA MET A 195 -19.83 -3.09 -9.05
C MET A 195 -19.00 -4.33 -9.35
N GLU A 196 -17.69 -4.25 -9.16
CA GLU A 196 -16.77 -5.38 -9.36
C GLU A 196 -17.12 -6.59 -8.49
N ASP A 197 -17.59 -6.35 -7.28
CA ASP A 197 -17.84 -7.40 -6.29
C ASP A 197 -19.28 -7.93 -6.30
N LEU A 198 -20.25 -7.05 -6.50
CA LEU A 198 -21.67 -7.32 -6.19
C LEU A 198 -22.63 -7.09 -7.36
N ASN A 199 -22.15 -6.77 -8.57
CA ASN A 199 -23.02 -6.69 -9.74
C ASN A 199 -23.80 -7.99 -9.95
N GLY A 200 -25.11 -7.86 -10.20
CA GLY A 200 -26.02 -8.99 -10.36
C GLY A 200 -26.38 -9.74 -9.08
N LYS A 201 -25.91 -9.27 -7.90
CA LYS A 201 -26.19 -9.87 -6.59
C LYS A 201 -27.00 -8.96 -5.66
N ILE A 202 -27.11 -7.66 -5.98
CA ILE A 202 -27.81 -6.63 -5.21
C ILE A 202 -28.68 -5.79 -6.12
N ASP A 203 -29.71 -5.14 -5.57
CA ASP A 203 -30.73 -4.42 -6.34
C ASP A 203 -30.19 -3.08 -6.86
N MET A 204 -29.48 -2.30 -6.03
CA MET A 204 -29.08 -0.93 -6.37
C MET A 204 -27.73 -0.56 -5.78
N ILE A 205 -27.02 0.33 -6.48
CA ILE A 205 -25.83 1.04 -6.01
C ILE A 205 -26.10 2.54 -6.15
N ILE A 206 -25.91 3.28 -5.05
CA ILE A 206 -25.89 4.74 -5.06
C ILE A 206 -24.44 5.18 -5.20
N ASP A 207 -24.08 5.79 -6.33
CA ASP A 207 -22.76 6.35 -6.58
C ASP A 207 -22.70 7.81 -6.09
N GLY A 208 -22.18 8.00 -4.88
CA GLY A 208 -21.88 9.31 -4.29
C GLY A 208 -20.40 9.70 -4.36
N GLY A 209 -19.62 9.05 -5.24
CA GLY A 209 -18.17 9.29 -5.39
C GLY A 209 -17.31 8.53 -4.38
N SER A 210 -16.06 8.97 -4.23
CA SER A 210 -15.12 8.35 -3.29
C SER A 210 -15.41 8.74 -1.84
N VAL A 211 -15.10 7.83 -0.91
CA VAL A 211 -15.21 8.06 0.53
C VAL A 211 -14.06 8.94 1.07
N ASP A 212 -14.23 9.51 2.25
CA ASP A 212 -13.28 10.46 2.82
C ASP A 212 -12.18 9.79 3.68
N ILE A 213 -12.54 8.78 4.51
CA ILE A 213 -11.64 8.14 5.48
C ILE A 213 -10.95 6.91 4.90
N GLY A 214 -11.68 6.04 4.19
CA GLY A 214 -11.14 4.86 3.52
C GLY A 214 -10.94 3.63 4.41
N LEU A 215 -11.15 3.74 5.71
CA LEU A 215 -11.11 2.63 6.70
C LEU A 215 -12.45 2.55 7.43
N GLU A 216 -12.82 1.34 7.88
CA GLU A 216 -14.03 1.14 8.66
C GLU A 216 -13.99 1.87 10.02
N SER A 217 -15.17 2.11 10.58
CA SER A 217 -15.36 2.77 11.88
C SER A 217 -14.58 2.09 13.01
N THR A 218 -14.17 2.88 13.99
CA THR A 218 -13.75 2.37 15.30
C THR A 218 -14.94 1.66 15.96
N ILE A 219 -14.71 0.50 16.59
CA ILE A 219 -15.74 -0.23 17.34
C ILE A 219 -15.38 -0.21 18.81
N LEU A 220 -16.30 0.31 19.63
CA LEU A 220 -16.21 0.38 21.09
C LEU A 220 -17.31 -0.48 21.71
N ASP A 221 -16.94 -1.46 22.52
CA ASP A 221 -17.86 -2.30 23.30
C ASP A 221 -18.23 -1.57 24.60
N MET A 222 -19.49 -1.13 24.70
CA MET A 222 -20.06 -0.44 25.84
C MET A 222 -20.70 -1.40 26.84
N THR A 223 -20.60 -2.72 26.61
CA THR A 223 -21.18 -3.74 27.49
C THR A 223 -20.21 -4.24 28.55
N VAL A 224 -18.99 -3.71 28.57
CA VAL A 224 -17.92 -4.05 29.51
C VAL A 224 -17.36 -2.79 30.17
N GLU A 225 -16.75 -2.95 31.37
CA GLU A 225 -16.14 -1.87 32.15
C GLU A 225 -14.65 -2.17 32.38
N PRO A 226 -13.71 -1.28 32.03
CA PRO A 226 -13.92 -0.08 31.18
C PRO A 226 -14.34 -0.45 29.77
N PRO A 227 -14.95 0.51 28.99
CA PRO A 227 -15.31 0.28 27.59
C PRO A 227 -14.11 -0.19 26.77
N MET A 228 -14.34 -1.13 25.82
CA MET A 228 -13.25 -1.83 25.13
C MET A 228 -13.25 -1.58 23.62
N ILE A 229 -12.12 -1.16 23.07
CA ILE A 229 -11.92 -1.04 21.61
C ILE A 229 -11.74 -2.44 21.03
N LEU A 230 -12.68 -2.87 20.18
CA LEU A 230 -12.65 -4.15 19.47
C LEU A 230 -12.09 -4.02 18.04
N ARG A 231 -12.09 -2.83 17.48
CA ARG A 231 -11.52 -2.54 16.16
C ARG A 231 -11.00 -1.10 16.13
N PRO A 232 -9.70 -0.86 15.87
CA PRO A 232 -9.17 0.49 15.71
C PRO A 232 -9.67 1.11 14.41
N GLY A 233 -9.90 2.41 14.38
CA GLY A 233 -10.32 3.21 13.24
C GLY A 233 -9.87 4.65 13.38
N ALA A 234 -10.62 5.58 12.78
CA ALA A 234 -10.30 7.00 12.82
C ALA A 234 -10.44 7.65 14.20
N ILE A 235 -11.29 7.09 15.06
CA ILE A 235 -11.39 7.50 16.48
C ILE A 235 -10.40 6.65 17.28
N THR A 236 -9.46 7.31 17.98
CA THR A 236 -8.36 6.67 18.70
C THR A 236 -8.67 6.50 20.17
N ALA A 237 -7.85 5.71 20.88
CA ALA A 237 -7.98 5.53 22.34
C ALA A 237 -7.85 6.87 23.07
N ASP A 238 -6.86 7.69 22.70
CA ASP A 238 -6.62 8.99 23.33
C ASP A 238 -7.86 9.91 23.21
N MET A 239 -8.54 9.90 22.04
CA MET A 239 -9.78 10.66 21.83
C MET A 239 -10.92 10.18 22.72
N PHE A 240 -11.02 8.87 23.02
CA PHE A 240 -12.01 8.36 23.96
C PHE A 240 -11.66 8.77 25.40
N GLU A 241 -10.38 8.67 25.77
CA GLU A 241 -9.92 9.00 27.12
C GLU A 241 -10.17 10.48 27.47
N GLU A 242 -10.08 11.37 26.48
CA GLU A 242 -10.44 12.79 26.64
C GLU A 242 -11.93 13.02 26.98
N VAL A 243 -12.83 12.11 26.55
CA VAL A 243 -14.29 12.27 26.69
C VAL A 243 -14.86 11.48 27.86
N ILE A 244 -14.42 10.21 28.04
CA ILE A 244 -15.02 9.29 29.00
C ILE A 244 -14.00 8.69 29.99
N GLY A 245 -12.73 9.07 29.93
CA GLY A 245 -11.67 8.47 30.72
C GLY A 245 -11.18 7.14 30.13
N PRO A 246 -10.52 6.29 30.92
CA PRO A 246 -9.80 5.12 30.43
C PRO A 246 -10.65 4.15 29.63
N VAL A 247 -10.10 3.68 28.49
CA VAL A 247 -10.65 2.59 27.68
C VAL A 247 -9.65 1.44 27.58
N SER A 248 -10.15 0.23 27.41
CA SER A 248 -9.31 -0.95 27.16
C SER A 248 -9.23 -1.27 25.67
N VAL A 249 -8.25 -2.08 25.28
CA VAL A 249 -8.06 -2.54 23.90
C VAL A 249 -8.06 -4.06 23.89
N ASP A 250 -8.84 -4.67 23.01
CA ASP A 250 -8.91 -6.12 22.87
C ASP A 250 -7.55 -6.71 22.44
N GLU A 251 -7.11 -7.78 23.12
CA GLU A 251 -5.81 -8.43 22.89
C GLU A 251 -5.66 -8.97 21.45
N THR A 252 -6.76 -9.31 20.78
CA THR A 252 -6.73 -9.79 19.39
C THR A 252 -6.29 -8.73 18.40
N ILE A 253 -6.42 -7.44 18.77
CA ILE A 253 -5.88 -6.33 17.99
C ILE A 253 -4.34 -6.32 18.03
N LEU A 254 -3.76 -6.84 19.10
CA LEU A 254 -2.32 -6.90 19.35
C LEU A 254 -1.67 -8.19 18.80
N GLY A 255 -2.42 -9.01 18.05
CA GLY A 255 -1.91 -10.20 17.38
C GLY A 255 -2.07 -11.53 18.11
N SER A 256 -2.81 -11.57 19.22
CA SER A 256 -3.16 -12.84 19.90
C SER A 256 -4.34 -13.53 19.21
N GLU A 257 -4.23 -14.84 18.96
CA GLU A 257 -5.35 -15.63 18.47
C GLU A 257 -6.41 -15.82 19.56
N SER A 258 -7.68 -15.55 19.24
CA SER A 258 -8.81 -15.83 20.13
C SER A 258 -9.66 -16.97 19.59
N SER A 259 -9.94 -17.94 20.44
CA SER A 259 -10.92 -19.02 20.18
C SER A 259 -12.38 -18.60 20.41
N LYS A 260 -12.63 -17.40 20.93
CA LYS A 260 -13.97 -16.87 21.23
C LYS A 260 -14.71 -16.46 19.94
N PRO A 261 -16.06 -16.56 19.92
CA PRO A 261 -16.86 -16.00 18.82
C PRO A 261 -16.58 -14.50 18.66
N PRO A 262 -16.54 -13.98 17.39
CA PRO A 262 -16.29 -12.57 17.16
C PRO A 262 -17.46 -11.73 17.67
N LYS A 263 -17.19 -10.79 18.56
CA LYS A 263 -18.19 -9.81 19.04
C LYS A 263 -18.45 -8.70 18.03
N ALA A 264 -17.55 -8.51 17.05
CA ALA A 264 -17.63 -7.44 16.07
C ALA A 264 -17.10 -7.89 14.71
N PRO A 265 -17.52 -7.19 13.61
CA PRO A 265 -17.00 -7.45 12.25
C PRO A 265 -15.49 -7.25 12.17
N GLY A 266 -14.80 -8.17 11.46
CA GLY A 266 -13.39 -8.05 11.17
C GLY A 266 -12.43 -8.58 12.25
N MET A 267 -12.92 -9.30 13.27
CA MET A 267 -12.07 -9.87 14.32
C MET A 267 -11.46 -11.24 13.95
N LYS A 268 -12.20 -12.15 13.31
CA LYS A 268 -11.85 -13.59 13.24
C LYS A 268 -11.31 -14.06 11.90
N TYR A 269 -11.79 -13.54 10.78
CA TYR A 269 -11.52 -14.10 9.47
C TYR A 269 -10.43 -13.32 8.73
N ARG A 270 -9.74 -13.97 7.76
CA ARG A 270 -8.86 -13.26 6.82
C ARG A 270 -9.69 -12.23 6.04
N HIS A 271 -9.31 -10.98 6.14
CA HIS A 271 -10.01 -9.85 5.54
C HIS A 271 -9.04 -9.00 4.71
N TYR A 272 -9.59 -8.27 3.73
CA TYR A 272 -8.88 -7.25 2.96
C TYR A 272 -7.74 -7.77 2.08
N ALA A 273 -7.65 -9.09 1.88
CA ALA A 273 -6.53 -9.69 1.18
C ALA A 273 -6.59 -9.44 -0.34
N PRO A 274 -5.50 -8.92 -0.95
CA PRO A 274 -5.34 -8.94 -2.39
C PRO A 274 -5.12 -10.37 -2.90
N LYS A 275 -5.21 -10.57 -4.21
CA LYS A 275 -4.95 -11.88 -4.85
C LYS A 275 -3.49 -12.29 -4.69
N ALA A 276 -2.57 -11.35 -4.91
CA ALA A 276 -1.14 -11.58 -4.73
C ALA A 276 -0.76 -11.72 -3.24
N ARG A 277 0.35 -12.37 -2.98
CA ARG A 277 0.91 -12.50 -1.63
C ARG A 277 1.38 -11.12 -1.14
N LEU A 278 0.84 -10.64 -0.02
CA LEU A 278 1.28 -9.39 0.61
C LEU A 278 2.23 -9.69 1.78
N VAL A 279 3.35 -9.00 1.83
CA VAL A 279 4.36 -9.11 2.89
C VAL A 279 4.66 -7.71 3.43
N ILE A 280 4.56 -7.52 4.75
CA ILE A 280 4.94 -6.29 5.42
C ILE A 280 6.42 -6.38 5.79
N VAL A 281 7.22 -5.43 5.35
CA VAL A 281 8.63 -5.31 5.73
C VAL A 281 8.73 -4.33 6.89
N GLU A 282 9.32 -4.76 8.01
CA GLU A 282 9.39 -4.01 9.27
C GLU A 282 10.83 -3.70 9.67
N GLY A 283 11.08 -2.46 10.06
CA GLY A 283 12.36 -1.96 10.53
C GLY A 283 12.34 -0.45 10.71
N ASP A 284 13.50 0.19 10.75
CA ASP A 284 13.53 1.61 10.46
C ASP A 284 13.30 1.86 8.96
N LEU A 285 12.79 3.05 8.62
CA LEU A 285 12.38 3.35 7.24
C LEU A 285 13.50 3.15 6.21
N ARG A 286 14.75 3.42 6.59
CA ARG A 286 15.89 3.23 5.70
C ARG A 286 16.16 1.75 5.46
N GLU A 287 16.07 0.93 6.50
CA GLU A 287 16.23 -0.53 6.40
C GLU A 287 15.08 -1.15 5.59
N GLU A 288 13.84 -0.68 5.79
CA GLU A 288 12.68 -1.12 4.99
C GLU A 288 12.88 -0.86 3.51
N ILE A 289 13.31 0.37 3.14
CA ILE A 289 13.60 0.74 1.75
C ILE A 289 14.67 -0.18 1.16
N LEU A 290 15.78 -0.38 1.86
CA LEU A 290 16.87 -1.24 1.40
C LEU A 290 16.41 -2.70 1.23
N ALA A 291 15.66 -3.24 2.19
CA ALA A 291 15.15 -4.60 2.12
C ALA A 291 14.19 -4.78 0.95
N ILE A 292 13.22 -3.88 0.76
CA ILE A 292 12.26 -3.94 -0.35
C ILE A 292 12.97 -3.83 -1.70
N ARG A 293 13.98 -2.96 -1.82
CA ARG A 293 14.81 -2.86 -3.03
C ARG A 293 15.52 -4.19 -3.35
N GLN A 294 16.15 -4.82 -2.36
CA GLN A 294 16.83 -6.11 -2.55
C GLN A 294 15.86 -7.22 -2.93
N LEU A 295 14.70 -7.29 -2.27
CA LEU A 295 13.67 -8.29 -2.56
C LEU A 295 13.08 -8.11 -3.95
N SER A 296 12.73 -6.88 -4.34
CA SER A 296 12.16 -6.58 -5.65
C SER A 296 13.16 -6.81 -6.78
N TYR A 297 14.43 -6.47 -6.57
CA TYR A 297 15.49 -6.77 -7.52
C TYR A 297 15.73 -8.28 -7.68
N ALA A 298 15.77 -9.04 -6.58
CA ALA A 298 15.92 -10.50 -6.64
C ALA A 298 14.76 -11.16 -7.39
N MET A 299 13.52 -10.67 -7.22
CA MET A 299 12.36 -11.12 -8.01
C MET A 299 12.54 -10.78 -9.49
N HIS A 300 12.91 -9.53 -9.81
CA HIS A 300 13.15 -9.10 -11.18
C HIS A 300 14.17 -10.00 -11.90
N ARG A 301 15.26 -10.34 -11.25
CA ARG A 301 16.27 -11.27 -11.81
C ARG A 301 15.75 -12.67 -12.10
N LYS A 302 14.74 -13.13 -11.37
CA LYS A 302 14.06 -14.42 -11.60
C LYS A 302 12.95 -14.36 -12.65
N GLY A 303 12.66 -13.16 -13.17
CA GLY A 303 11.52 -12.92 -14.06
C GLY A 303 10.17 -12.86 -13.35
N GLU A 304 10.17 -12.74 -12.02
CA GLU A 304 8.99 -12.57 -11.18
C GLU A 304 8.65 -11.08 -11.04
N LYS A 305 7.37 -10.76 -10.79
CA LYS A 305 6.89 -9.38 -10.70
C LYS A 305 6.57 -8.99 -9.27
N ALA A 306 7.33 -8.05 -8.73
CA ALA A 306 7.06 -7.45 -7.43
C ALA A 306 6.07 -6.29 -7.55
N GLY A 307 5.08 -6.21 -6.66
CA GLY A 307 4.34 -5.00 -6.34
C GLY A 307 4.97 -4.32 -5.12
N ILE A 308 4.92 -3.00 -5.03
CA ILE A 308 5.46 -2.24 -3.90
C ILE A 308 4.44 -1.19 -3.48
N ILE A 309 4.03 -1.24 -2.21
CA ILE A 309 3.24 -0.19 -1.56
C ILE A 309 4.23 0.78 -0.92
N ALA A 310 4.29 2.00 -1.44
CA ALA A 310 5.24 3.04 -1.04
C ALA A 310 4.54 4.35 -0.72
N THR A 311 5.16 5.17 0.12
CA THR A 311 4.71 6.54 0.38
C THR A 311 5.34 7.54 -0.59
N GLU A 312 4.83 8.78 -0.63
CA GLU A 312 5.38 9.84 -1.49
C GLU A 312 6.88 10.06 -1.26
N GLU A 313 7.31 9.91 0.00
CA GLU A 313 8.68 10.11 0.43
C GLU A 313 9.61 9.00 -0.05
N THR A 314 9.09 7.81 -0.28
CA THR A 314 9.89 6.60 -0.57
C THR A 314 9.81 6.15 -2.02
N LEU A 315 8.82 6.60 -2.78
CA LEU A 315 8.65 6.30 -4.22
C LEU A 315 9.94 6.39 -5.04
N PRO A 316 10.78 7.45 -4.91
CA PRO A 316 11.96 7.62 -5.75
C PRO A 316 13.03 6.53 -5.55
N PHE A 317 12.98 5.79 -4.44
CA PHE A 317 13.98 4.78 -4.12
C PHE A 317 13.74 3.41 -4.77
N TYR A 318 12.53 3.16 -5.30
CA TYR A 318 12.17 1.87 -5.87
C TYR A 318 12.28 1.86 -7.40
N LYS A 319 13.26 1.13 -7.92
CA LYS A 319 13.53 1.02 -9.36
C LYS A 319 12.88 -0.22 -9.99
N TYR A 320 12.76 -1.31 -9.23
CA TYR A 320 12.26 -2.59 -9.70
C TYR A 320 10.93 -2.90 -9.05
N GLY A 321 9.97 -3.34 -9.85
CA GLY A 321 8.61 -3.65 -9.42
C GLY A 321 7.59 -2.58 -9.80
N LEU A 322 6.32 -2.94 -9.66
CA LEU A 322 5.19 -2.03 -9.85
C LEU A 322 4.95 -1.26 -8.54
N VAL A 323 5.30 0.02 -8.52
CA VAL A 323 5.17 0.86 -7.32
C VAL A 323 3.83 1.59 -7.32
N LYS A 324 3.07 1.48 -6.24
CA LYS A 324 1.82 2.22 -6.02
C LYS A 324 1.97 3.17 -4.84
N ASN A 325 1.62 4.45 -5.08
CA ASN A 325 1.60 5.47 -4.04
C ASN A 325 0.38 5.31 -3.13
N ILE A 326 0.63 5.12 -1.83
CA ILE A 326 -0.42 5.01 -0.82
C ILE A 326 -0.76 6.35 -0.15
N GLY A 327 0.10 7.36 -0.26
CA GLY A 327 -0.03 8.67 0.39
C GLY A 327 1.27 9.14 1.03
N THR A 328 1.18 10.04 1.98
CA THR A 328 2.34 10.65 2.66
C THR A 328 2.37 10.34 4.15
N ARG A 329 3.55 10.10 4.73
CA ARG A 329 3.76 9.89 6.17
C ARG A 329 3.51 11.16 6.98
N GLU A 330 3.64 12.33 6.36
CA GLU A 330 3.29 13.61 7.01
C GLU A 330 1.79 13.71 7.31
N ASN A 331 0.96 13.03 6.53
CA ASN A 331 -0.49 12.98 6.74
C ASN A 331 -1.02 11.55 6.54
N GLU A 332 -0.97 10.75 7.59
CA GLU A 332 -1.42 9.35 7.60
C GLU A 332 -2.90 9.16 7.18
N LYS A 333 -3.73 10.20 7.22
CA LYS A 333 -5.10 10.14 6.70
C LYS A 333 -5.12 9.86 5.19
N THR A 334 -4.10 10.30 4.45
CA THR A 334 -3.96 9.99 3.03
C THR A 334 -3.68 8.51 2.81
N ILE A 335 -2.86 7.90 3.67
CA ILE A 335 -2.54 6.47 3.66
C ILE A 335 -3.81 5.66 3.98
N ALA A 336 -4.53 6.03 5.03
CA ALA A 336 -5.78 5.40 5.41
C ALA A 336 -6.81 5.41 4.25
N ARG A 337 -6.99 6.56 3.61
CA ARG A 337 -7.91 6.75 2.48
C ARG A 337 -7.57 5.88 1.28
N ASN A 338 -6.30 5.68 1.00
CA ASN A 338 -5.83 5.00 -0.20
C ASN A 338 -5.58 3.50 -0.01
N LEU A 339 -5.52 2.99 1.22
CA LEU A 339 -5.12 1.61 1.50
C LEU A 339 -5.89 0.58 0.67
N TYR A 340 -7.22 0.60 0.74
CA TYR A 340 -8.03 -0.37 0.02
C TYR A 340 -8.03 -0.15 -1.50
N ARG A 341 -7.94 1.11 -1.96
CA ARG A 341 -7.79 1.43 -3.37
C ARG A 341 -6.51 0.79 -3.92
N VAL A 342 -5.38 1.01 -3.27
CA VAL A 342 -4.08 0.46 -3.69
C VAL A 342 -4.09 -1.08 -3.71
N LEU A 343 -4.66 -1.72 -2.67
CA LEU A 343 -4.78 -3.17 -2.63
C LEU A 343 -5.65 -3.72 -3.79
N ARG A 344 -6.72 -3.02 -4.17
CA ARG A 344 -7.56 -3.39 -5.32
C ARG A 344 -6.85 -3.16 -6.66
N GLU A 345 -6.12 -2.06 -6.80
CA GLU A 345 -5.32 -1.81 -8.00
C GLU A 345 -4.29 -2.90 -8.27
N PHE A 346 -3.71 -3.52 -7.24
CA PHE A 346 -2.85 -4.70 -7.43
C PHE A 346 -3.60 -5.95 -7.87
N ASP A 347 -4.88 -6.07 -7.58
CA ASP A 347 -5.72 -7.18 -8.06
C ASP A 347 -5.97 -7.14 -9.58
N GLU A 348 -5.82 -5.97 -10.21
CA GLU A 348 -5.91 -5.76 -11.66
C GLU A 348 -4.58 -5.99 -12.38
N GLU A 349 -3.48 -6.02 -11.63
CA GLU A 349 -2.13 -6.18 -12.13
C GLU A 349 -1.65 -7.64 -11.95
N ASP A 350 -0.75 -8.05 -12.84
CA ASP A 350 -0.12 -9.38 -12.79
C ASP A 350 1.16 -9.29 -11.94
N VAL A 351 1.01 -9.30 -10.61
CA VAL A 351 2.11 -9.30 -9.65
C VAL A 351 2.10 -10.57 -8.80
N ASP A 352 3.28 -11.12 -8.51
CA ASP A 352 3.43 -12.37 -7.74
C ASP A 352 3.43 -12.11 -6.23
N THR A 353 4.16 -11.08 -5.80
CA THR A 353 4.27 -10.68 -4.39
C THR A 353 4.24 -9.16 -4.26
N ILE A 354 3.49 -8.67 -3.29
CA ILE A 354 3.42 -7.26 -2.91
C ILE A 354 4.23 -7.07 -1.63
N TYR A 355 5.19 -6.16 -1.63
CA TYR A 355 5.90 -5.70 -0.45
C TYR A 355 5.33 -4.36 0.00
N SER A 356 5.07 -4.24 1.29
CA SER A 356 4.63 -2.98 1.90
C SER A 356 5.63 -2.53 2.94
N GLU A 357 5.91 -1.25 2.98
CA GLU A 357 6.50 -0.59 4.14
C GLU A 357 5.60 -0.75 5.37
N SER A 358 6.15 -0.57 6.56
CA SER A 358 5.38 -0.48 7.79
C SER A 358 5.01 0.98 8.13
N PHE A 359 3.99 1.15 8.98
CA PHE A 359 3.49 2.46 9.41
C PHE A 359 3.46 2.56 10.93
N ALA A 360 3.27 3.78 11.46
CA ALA A 360 3.25 4.02 12.89
C ALA A 360 2.16 3.19 13.61
N MET A 361 2.48 2.72 14.82
CA MET A 361 1.55 1.97 15.68
C MET A 361 0.79 2.88 16.67
N GLN A 362 0.68 4.18 16.33
CA GLN A 362 0.01 5.21 17.11
C GLN A 362 -1.08 5.88 16.27
N GLY A 363 -2.02 6.54 16.90
CA GLY A 363 -3.07 7.28 16.22
C GLY A 363 -3.80 6.43 15.16
N ILE A 364 -4.04 7.00 13.99
CA ILE A 364 -4.67 6.32 12.84
C ILE A 364 -3.75 5.26 12.23
N GLY A 365 -2.44 5.38 12.40
CA GLY A 365 -1.46 4.39 11.93
C GLY A 365 -1.72 3.00 12.50
N LYS A 366 -2.19 2.90 13.76
CA LYS A 366 -2.63 1.62 14.36
C LYS A 366 -3.78 0.98 13.57
N ALA A 367 -4.71 1.77 13.07
CA ALA A 367 -5.82 1.26 12.23
C ALA A 367 -5.32 0.83 10.86
N ILE A 368 -4.41 1.58 10.23
CA ILE A 368 -3.77 1.23 8.95
C ILE A 368 -3.06 -0.11 9.09
N MET A 369 -2.16 -0.24 10.08
CA MET A 369 -1.42 -1.48 10.31
C MET A 369 -2.31 -2.67 10.60
N ASN A 370 -3.36 -2.50 11.41
CA ASN A 370 -4.33 -3.58 11.68
C ASN A 370 -4.99 -4.12 10.39
N ARG A 371 -5.31 -3.25 9.41
CA ARG A 371 -5.87 -3.67 8.11
C ARG A 371 -4.81 -4.31 7.22
N LEU A 372 -3.62 -3.73 7.19
CA LEU A 372 -2.50 -4.24 6.40
C LEU A 372 -2.07 -5.63 6.88
N GLU A 373 -1.98 -5.85 8.18
CA GLU A 373 -1.67 -7.15 8.80
C GLU A 373 -2.70 -8.22 8.42
N LYS A 374 -3.99 -7.89 8.50
CA LYS A 374 -5.06 -8.81 8.09
C LYS A 374 -5.02 -9.10 6.59
N ALA A 375 -4.70 -8.10 5.78
CA ALA A 375 -4.51 -8.27 4.34
C ALA A 375 -3.31 -9.17 4.03
N ALA A 376 -2.21 -9.02 4.76
CA ALA A 376 -1.00 -9.82 4.65
C ALA A 376 -1.15 -11.24 5.26
N GLY A 377 -2.24 -11.51 5.99
CA GLY A 377 -2.38 -12.76 6.74
C GLY A 377 -1.27 -12.92 7.79
N HIS A 378 -0.89 -11.82 8.43
CA HIS A 378 0.19 -11.69 9.43
C HIS A 378 1.60 -12.03 8.91
N LEU A 379 1.81 -11.99 7.58
CA LEU A 379 3.14 -12.17 7.00
C LEU A 379 3.96 -10.89 7.19
N ARG A 380 4.93 -10.97 8.08
CA ARG A 380 5.89 -9.92 8.37
C ARG A 380 7.31 -10.40 8.10
N LEU A 381 8.16 -9.52 7.63
CA LEU A 381 9.56 -9.77 7.37
C LEU A 381 10.38 -8.64 8.01
N SER A 382 11.30 -9.01 8.89
CA SER A 382 12.22 -8.03 9.45
C SER A 382 13.19 -7.55 8.37
N ALA A 383 13.26 -6.24 8.14
CA ALA A 383 14.20 -5.63 7.21
C ALA A 383 15.64 -6.03 7.54
N ALA A 384 16.00 -6.06 8.82
CA ALA A 384 17.33 -6.47 9.27
C ALA A 384 17.69 -7.93 8.91
N SER A 385 16.69 -8.80 8.67
CA SER A 385 16.95 -10.18 8.21
C SER A 385 17.24 -10.28 6.71
N VAL A 386 16.85 -9.26 5.95
CA VAL A 386 17.06 -9.16 4.50
C VAL A 386 18.29 -8.35 4.18
N VAL A 387 18.42 -7.19 4.84
CA VAL A 387 19.54 -6.26 4.60
C VAL A 387 20.81 -6.89 5.10
N LYS A 388 21.62 -7.37 4.16
CA LYS A 388 22.93 -7.90 4.45
C LYS A 388 23.88 -6.75 4.83
N LYS A 389 24.79 -6.99 5.74
CA LYS A 389 25.84 -6.02 6.07
C LYS A 389 26.62 -5.68 4.82
N GLN A 390 26.56 -4.43 4.41
CA GLN A 390 27.31 -3.91 3.29
C GLN A 390 28.81 -4.03 3.59
N LYS A 391 29.55 -4.73 2.73
CA LYS A 391 31.00 -4.92 2.91
C LYS A 391 31.74 -3.61 2.69
N PHE A 392 31.30 -2.83 1.70
CA PHE A 392 31.88 -1.53 1.38
C PHE A 392 30.76 -0.48 1.33
N ARG A 393 31.00 0.68 1.95
CA ARG A 393 30.10 1.84 1.85
C ARG A 393 30.57 2.84 0.82
N ARG A 394 31.86 2.88 0.55
CA ARG A 394 32.48 3.82 -0.37
C ARG A 394 33.41 3.09 -1.34
N ILE A 395 33.40 3.52 -2.60
CA ILE A 395 34.28 3.02 -3.67
C ILE A 395 35.04 4.20 -4.23
N ILE A 396 36.36 4.11 -4.24
CA ILE A 396 37.23 5.18 -4.73
C ILE A 396 38.07 4.64 -5.89
N PHE A 397 37.89 5.21 -7.09
CA PHE A 397 38.76 4.94 -8.22
C PHE A 397 39.98 5.85 -8.15
N VAL A 398 41.19 5.26 -8.12
CA VAL A 398 42.42 6.04 -8.00
C VAL A 398 43.24 5.97 -9.28
N SER A 399 43.48 7.13 -9.86
CA SER A 399 44.28 7.30 -11.10
C SER A 399 45.45 8.29 -10.88
N GLY A 400 46.15 8.68 -11.94
CA GLY A 400 47.30 9.62 -11.84
C GLY A 400 46.86 11.02 -11.43
N SER A 401 46.11 11.69 -12.28
CA SER A 401 45.72 13.10 -12.12
C SER A 401 44.22 13.30 -11.85
N ASP A 402 43.44 12.22 -11.74
CA ASP A 402 41.96 12.27 -11.57
C ASP A 402 41.24 13.13 -12.61
N SER A 403 41.72 13.13 -13.84
CA SER A 403 41.13 13.95 -14.91
C SER A 403 40.50 13.15 -16.08
N ALA A 404 40.74 11.83 -16.17
CA ALA A 404 40.21 11.00 -17.25
C ALA A 404 39.75 9.62 -16.77
N ARG A 405 40.67 8.63 -16.59
CA ARG A 405 40.32 7.21 -16.31
C ARG A 405 39.52 7.02 -15.03
N GLY A 406 39.94 7.65 -13.93
CA GLY A 406 39.23 7.57 -12.64
C GLY A 406 37.80 8.11 -12.72
N PRO A 407 37.61 9.37 -13.15
CA PRO A 407 36.28 9.96 -13.34
C PRO A 407 35.38 9.17 -14.28
N MET A 408 35.88 8.69 -15.44
CA MET A 408 35.10 7.86 -16.35
C MET A 408 34.63 6.56 -15.68
N ALA A 409 35.51 5.89 -14.92
CA ALA A 409 35.14 4.66 -14.23
C ALA A 409 34.11 4.90 -13.12
N ALA A 410 34.25 5.99 -12.37
CA ALA A 410 33.30 6.36 -11.32
C ALA A 410 31.91 6.67 -11.90
N GLU A 411 31.87 7.43 -12.99
CA GLU A 411 30.61 7.79 -13.62
C GLU A 411 29.94 6.58 -14.30
N LEU A 412 30.71 5.70 -14.94
CA LEU A 412 30.21 4.43 -15.44
C LEU A 412 29.55 3.60 -14.34
N LEU A 413 30.19 3.49 -13.16
CA LEU A 413 29.65 2.71 -12.05
C LEU A 413 28.39 3.33 -11.44
N ARG A 414 28.24 4.66 -11.43
CA ARG A 414 27.01 5.34 -11.00
C ARG A 414 25.82 5.04 -11.91
N HIS A 415 26.08 4.65 -13.16
CA HIS A 415 25.05 4.29 -14.14
C HIS A 415 24.76 2.78 -14.18
N GLU A 416 25.50 1.96 -13.46
CA GLU A 416 25.22 0.53 -13.36
C GLU A 416 24.12 0.26 -12.32
N ASP A 417 23.43 -0.86 -12.49
CA ASP A 417 22.41 -1.33 -11.55
C ASP A 417 23.05 -1.98 -10.32
N LEU A 418 23.13 -1.22 -9.24
CA LEU A 418 23.69 -1.67 -7.97
C LEU A 418 22.57 -1.96 -6.96
N GLU A 419 22.61 -3.15 -6.34
CA GLU A 419 21.67 -3.56 -5.29
C GLU A 419 21.81 -2.74 -4.01
N GLN A 420 22.99 -2.23 -3.75
CA GLN A 420 23.33 -1.43 -2.57
C GLN A 420 23.74 -0.02 -2.99
N GLU A 421 23.58 0.92 -2.06
CA GLU A 421 24.02 2.30 -2.27
C GLU A 421 25.50 2.43 -1.88
N TYR A 422 26.28 2.99 -2.78
CA TYR A 422 27.68 3.28 -2.58
C TYR A 422 27.96 4.77 -2.78
N VAL A 423 28.81 5.34 -1.93
CA VAL A 423 29.46 6.63 -2.24
C VAL A 423 30.56 6.32 -3.25
N ILE A 424 30.42 6.79 -4.48
CA ILE A 424 31.34 6.49 -5.59
C ILE A 424 32.12 7.76 -5.91
N ASP A 425 33.42 7.70 -5.71
CA ASP A 425 34.33 8.81 -5.92
C ASP A 425 35.48 8.42 -6.85
N SER A 426 36.16 9.43 -7.42
CA SER A 426 37.49 9.26 -8.02
C SER A 426 38.49 10.24 -7.43
N MET A 427 39.77 9.83 -7.39
CA MET A 427 40.86 10.61 -6.84
C MET A 427 42.16 10.39 -7.59
N GLY A 428 43.09 11.34 -7.51
CA GLY A 428 44.41 11.28 -8.15
C GLY A 428 45.57 11.17 -7.18
N MET A 429 46.55 10.37 -7.53
CA MET A 429 47.81 10.31 -6.75
C MET A 429 48.64 11.59 -6.82
N VAL A 430 48.51 12.34 -7.93
CA VAL A 430 49.23 13.60 -8.18
C VAL A 430 48.23 14.66 -8.65
N VAL A 431 47.72 15.42 -7.71
CA VAL A 431 46.84 16.55 -7.98
C VAL A 431 47.43 17.77 -7.27
N LEU A 432 47.89 18.74 -8.03
CA LEU A 432 48.51 19.96 -7.50
C LEU A 432 47.45 21.01 -7.13
N PHE A 433 46.40 21.08 -7.91
CA PHE A 433 45.20 21.90 -7.70
C PHE A 433 44.03 21.26 -8.42
N PRO A 434 42.77 21.53 -8.00
CA PRO A 434 41.58 20.99 -8.65
C PRO A 434 41.50 21.43 -10.12
N GLU A 435 41.40 20.47 -11.03
CA GLU A 435 41.24 20.69 -12.46
C GLU A 435 39.92 20.01 -12.94
N PRO A 436 39.22 20.57 -13.92
CA PRO A 436 38.09 19.89 -14.52
C PRO A 436 38.52 18.62 -15.26
N ALA A 437 37.55 17.76 -15.57
CA ALA A 437 37.79 16.58 -16.38
C ALA A 437 38.43 16.91 -17.72
N ASN A 438 39.26 15.99 -18.24
CA ASN A 438 39.88 16.13 -19.56
C ASN A 438 38.80 16.25 -20.64
N GLN A 439 38.92 17.27 -21.51
CA GLN A 439 37.92 17.56 -22.54
C GLN A 439 37.63 16.38 -23.50
N LYS A 440 38.63 15.52 -23.78
CA LYS A 440 38.44 14.33 -24.61
C LYS A 440 37.68 13.23 -23.85
N ALA A 441 37.96 13.07 -22.55
CA ALA A 441 37.19 12.16 -21.71
C ALA A 441 35.72 12.61 -21.60
N GLU A 442 35.51 13.89 -21.35
CA GLU A 442 34.16 14.49 -21.32
C GLU A 442 33.42 14.30 -22.67
N ALA A 443 34.08 14.50 -23.79
CA ALA A 443 33.47 14.31 -25.11
C ALA A 443 33.04 12.87 -25.37
N ILE A 444 33.82 11.87 -24.92
CA ILE A 444 33.47 10.45 -25.02
C ILE A 444 32.28 10.14 -24.09
N MET A 445 32.28 10.63 -22.84
CA MET A 445 31.18 10.39 -21.91
C MET A 445 29.87 11.00 -22.42
N LYS A 446 29.90 12.22 -22.98
CA LYS A 446 28.73 12.84 -23.63
C LYS A 446 28.18 12.04 -24.81
N SER A 447 29.05 11.38 -25.58
CA SER A 447 28.60 10.51 -26.67
C SER A 447 27.85 9.28 -26.18
N ALA A 448 28.06 8.88 -24.93
CA ALA A 448 27.38 7.81 -24.21
C ALA A 448 26.23 8.31 -23.30
N GLN A 449 25.82 9.57 -23.44
CA GLN A 449 24.77 10.22 -22.64
C GLN A 449 25.09 10.35 -21.13
N MET A 450 26.38 10.41 -20.79
CA MET A 450 26.91 10.65 -19.45
C MET A 450 27.72 11.94 -19.44
N THR A 451 28.01 12.52 -18.29
CA THR A 451 28.78 13.77 -18.19
C THR A 451 29.78 13.75 -17.03
N LEU A 452 30.90 14.44 -17.22
CA LEU A 452 31.89 14.72 -16.17
C LEU A 452 31.98 16.24 -15.91
N GLU A 453 30.97 17.01 -16.32
CA GLU A 453 31.00 18.49 -16.30
C GLU A 453 31.18 19.05 -14.89
N ASP A 454 30.63 18.37 -13.88
CA ASP A 454 30.72 18.77 -12.47
C ASP A 454 31.96 18.16 -11.77
N HIS A 455 32.80 17.39 -12.49
CA HIS A 455 33.96 16.77 -11.90
C HIS A 455 35.15 17.75 -11.79
N PHE A 456 35.72 17.79 -10.59
CA PHE A 456 37.02 18.40 -10.34
C PHE A 456 37.96 17.38 -9.66
N SER A 457 39.19 17.36 -10.11
CA SER A 457 40.17 16.42 -9.59
C SER A 457 40.48 16.66 -8.12
N HIS A 458 40.56 15.56 -7.35
CA HIS A 458 40.86 15.56 -5.92
C HIS A 458 42.09 14.69 -5.65
N LYS A 459 42.94 15.14 -4.71
CA LYS A 459 44.12 14.35 -4.28
C LYS A 459 43.65 13.18 -3.42
N PHE A 460 44.23 12.00 -3.67
CA PHE A 460 44.00 10.83 -2.83
C PHE A 460 44.67 11.02 -1.47
N GLU A 461 43.89 10.92 -0.41
CA GLU A 461 44.33 10.97 0.99
C GLU A 461 43.78 9.74 1.71
N GLY A 462 44.67 8.78 2.00
CA GLY A 462 44.29 7.47 2.53
C GLY A 462 44.35 7.36 4.06
N ALA A 463 44.86 8.40 4.76
CA ALA A 463 45.15 8.31 6.20
C ALA A 463 43.92 8.05 7.08
N ASP A 464 42.75 8.60 6.71
CA ASP A 464 41.51 8.55 7.49
C ASP A 464 40.48 7.56 6.94
N LEU A 465 40.85 6.73 5.94
CA LEU A 465 39.90 5.78 5.33
C LEU A 465 39.67 4.57 6.24
N GLN A 466 38.42 4.20 6.37
CA GLN A 466 37.97 3.07 7.19
C GLN A 466 38.00 1.74 6.40
N ASP A 467 37.85 0.61 7.09
CA ASP A 467 37.84 -0.73 6.48
C ASP A 467 36.63 -0.98 5.53
N ASP A 468 35.64 -0.12 5.53
CA ASP A 468 34.44 -0.19 4.66
C ASP A 468 34.61 0.59 3.33
N VAL A 469 35.84 1.01 2.99
CA VAL A 469 36.18 1.65 1.73
C VAL A 469 36.88 0.67 0.80
N LEU A 470 36.37 0.53 -0.44
CA LEU A 470 37.02 -0.20 -1.52
C LEU A 470 37.82 0.78 -2.38
N ILE A 471 39.10 0.56 -2.52
CA ILE A 471 40.01 1.38 -3.29
C ILE A 471 40.42 0.62 -4.54
N LEU A 472 40.07 1.17 -5.71
CA LEU A 472 40.28 0.59 -7.04
C LEU A 472 41.31 1.44 -7.81
N ALA A 473 42.55 1.06 -7.76
CA ALA A 473 43.60 1.68 -8.58
C ALA A 473 43.36 1.33 -10.06
N ILE A 474 43.55 2.31 -10.96
CA ILE A 474 43.36 2.11 -12.39
C ILE A 474 44.49 1.25 -13.01
N ASP A 475 45.64 1.23 -12.41
CA ASP A 475 46.73 0.34 -12.82
C ASP A 475 47.62 -0.08 -11.63
N GLU A 476 48.46 -1.08 -11.85
CA GLU A 476 49.32 -1.70 -10.83
C GLU A 476 50.33 -0.72 -10.23
N ASN A 477 50.77 0.30 -10.98
CA ASN A 477 51.71 1.29 -10.46
C ASN A 477 51.07 2.15 -9.35
N TYR A 478 49.82 2.54 -9.53
CA TYR A 478 49.09 3.29 -8.50
C TYR A 478 48.74 2.41 -7.31
N LYS A 479 48.34 1.15 -7.50
CA LYS A 479 48.16 0.20 -6.39
C LYS A 479 49.39 0.09 -5.53
N ARG A 480 50.57 -0.13 -6.14
CA ARG A 480 51.85 -0.21 -5.41
C ARG A 480 52.18 1.08 -4.66
N LYS A 481 51.94 2.24 -5.24
CA LYS A 481 52.14 3.54 -4.57
C LYS A 481 51.22 3.69 -3.37
N ILE A 482 49.96 3.40 -3.51
CA ILE A 482 48.95 3.46 -2.44
C ILE A 482 49.37 2.54 -1.28
N THR A 483 49.71 1.28 -1.58
CA THR A 483 50.08 0.28 -0.56
C THR A 483 51.37 0.65 0.17
N ALA A 484 52.32 1.29 -0.53
CA ALA A 484 53.57 1.76 0.07
C ALA A 484 53.37 2.99 0.96
N GLU A 485 52.51 3.93 0.53
CA GLU A 485 52.23 5.18 1.27
C GLU A 485 51.29 4.95 2.45
N TYR A 486 50.31 4.02 2.27
CA TYR A 486 49.26 3.72 3.26
C TYR A 486 49.17 2.21 3.56
N PRO A 487 50.17 1.62 4.26
CA PRO A 487 50.27 0.17 4.47
C PRO A 487 49.15 -0.44 5.32
N ASN A 488 48.36 0.37 6.01
CA ASN A 488 47.24 -0.07 6.86
C ASN A 488 45.94 -0.24 6.09
N LEU A 489 45.85 0.22 4.84
CA LEU A 489 44.64 0.05 4.01
C LEU A 489 44.51 -1.41 3.55
N LYS A 490 43.34 -2.01 3.80
CA LYS A 490 43.11 -3.44 3.56
C LYS A 490 42.51 -3.75 2.19
N ASN A 491 41.65 -2.87 1.67
CA ASN A 491 40.82 -3.15 0.50
C ASN A 491 41.34 -2.37 -0.73
N VAL A 492 42.63 -2.58 -1.06
CA VAL A 492 43.30 -1.93 -2.19
C VAL A 492 43.56 -2.96 -3.29
N PHE A 493 42.87 -2.78 -4.43
CA PHE A 493 42.97 -3.64 -5.60
C PHE A 493 43.21 -2.80 -6.84
N THR A 494 43.61 -3.40 -7.96
CA THR A 494 43.36 -2.77 -9.25
C THR A 494 41.93 -3.05 -9.71
N LEU A 495 41.39 -2.20 -10.57
CA LEU A 495 40.01 -2.39 -11.09
C LEU A 495 39.86 -3.75 -11.78
N ASN A 496 40.80 -4.10 -12.67
CA ASN A 496 40.78 -5.37 -13.38
C ASN A 496 40.97 -6.58 -12.44
N GLU A 497 41.90 -6.50 -11.44
CA GLU A 497 42.03 -7.54 -10.43
C GLU A 497 40.73 -7.77 -9.66
N PHE A 498 40.09 -6.71 -9.19
CA PHE A 498 38.85 -6.85 -8.43
C PHE A 498 37.68 -7.34 -9.32
N ALA A 499 37.67 -6.94 -10.60
CA ALA A 499 36.70 -7.41 -11.60
C ALA A 499 37.01 -8.83 -12.12
N GLU A 500 38.05 -9.50 -11.62
CA GLU A 500 38.51 -10.82 -12.06
C GLU A 500 38.80 -10.88 -13.58
N ASP A 501 39.40 -9.82 -14.08
CA ASP A 501 39.77 -9.67 -15.49
C ASP A 501 41.28 -9.37 -15.63
N GLN A 502 41.85 -9.76 -16.77
CA GLN A 502 43.25 -9.53 -17.05
C GLN A 502 43.52 -8.38 -18.01
N THR A 503 42.45 -7.71 -18.46
CA THR A 503 42.56 -6.63 -19.46
C THR A 503 43.21 -5.40 -18.83
N GLU A 504 44.31 -4.96 -19.42
CA GLU A 504 44.99 -3.73 -18.99
C GLU A 504 44.22 -2.49 -19.48
N ILE A 505 44.13 -1.46 -18.63
CA ILE A 505 43.50 -0.19 -18.93
C ILE A 505 44.54 0.76 -19.53
N PRO A 506 44.47 1.05 -20.85
CA PRO A 506 45.49 1.89 -21.47
C PRO A 506 45.42 3.34 -20.98
N ASP A 507 46.55 4.02 -20.92
CA ASP A 507 46.58 5.44 -20.63
C ASP A 507 46.36 6.26 -21.91
N PRO A 508 45.20 7.01 -22.00
CA PRO A 508 44.92 7.83 -23.18
C PRO A 508 45.55 9.22 -23.13
N TYR A 509 46.24 9.57 -22.01
CA TYR A 509 46.79 10.92 -21.84
C TYR A 509 47.72 11.31 -22.99
N GLY A 510 47.50 12.52 -23.54
CA GLY A 510 48.26 13.03 -24.69
C GLY A 510 47.95 12.41 -26.06
N LYS A 511 47.10 11.38 -26.11
CA LYS A 511 46.72 10.67 -27.36
C LYS A 511 45.49 11.27 -28.04
N PRO A 512 45.18 10.83 -29.30
CA PRO A 512 43.96 11.22 -30.01
C PRO A 512 42.66 10.79 -29.28
N LEU A 513 41.53 11.37 -29.71
CA LEU A 513 40.21 11.06 -29.13
C LEU A 513 39.83 9.56 -29.21
N THR A 514 40.29 8.88 -30.28
CA THR A 514 40.09 7.44 -30.46
C THR A 514 40.66 6.60 -29.30
N ALA A 515 41.83 6.99 -28.77
CA ALA A 515 42.42 6.29 -27.63
C ALA A 515 41.60 6.46 -26.33
N TYR A 516 40.89 7.59 -26.19
CA TYR A 516 39.94 7.79 -25.10
C TYR A 516 38.69 6.90 -25.28
N GLY A 517 38.22 6.73 -26.52
CA GLY A 517 37.14 5.81 -26.86
C GLY A 517 37.50 4.35 -26.56
N GLU A 518 38.68 3.89 -26.93
CA GLU A 518 39.18 2.55 -26.63
C GLU A 518 39.27 2.33 -25.10
N CYS A 519 39.82 3.29 -24.39
CA CYS A 519 39.89 3.25 -22.92
C CYS A 519 38.49 3.20 -22.27
N PHE A 520 37.55 3.97 -22.77
CA PHE A 520 36.16 3.98 -22.29
C PHE A 520 35.49 2.61 -22.46
N GLU A 521 35.63 1.96 -23.62
CA GLU A 521 35.04 0.64 -23.85
C GLU A 521 35.62 -0.41 -22.89
N ILE A 522 36.91 -0.38 -22.64
CA ILE A 522 37.56 -1.26 -21.66
C ILE A 522 37.05 -0.99 -20.25
N LEU A 523 36.99 0.29 -19.84
CA LEU A 523 36.45 0.67 -18.54
C LEU A 523 34.99 0.23 -18.38
N ARG A 524 34.17 0.40 -19.43
CA ARG A 524 32.76 0.01 -19.41
C ARG A 524 32.58 -1.48 -19.15
N GLU A 525 33.35 -2.34 -19.81
CA GLU A 525 33.27 -3.78 -19.59
C GLU A 525 33.79 -4.19 -18.19
N LEU A 526 34.86 -3.59 -17.71
CA LEU A 526 35.40 -3.84 -16.37
C LEU A 526 34.43 -3.37 -15.27
N VAL A 527 33.80 -2.21 -15.46
CA VAL A 527 32.84 -1.66 -14.50
C VAL A 527 31.55 -2.52 -14.44
N LYS A 528 31.09 -3.07 -15.55
CA LYS A 528 29.99 -4.05 -15.54
C LYS A 528 30.31 -5.29 -14.71
N LYS A 529 31.53 -5.84 -14.86
CA LYS A 529 32.00 -6.98 -14.04
C LYS A 529 32.13 -6.59 -12.57
N LEU A 530 32.65 -5.38 -12.29
CA LEU A 530 32.69 -4.81 -10.96
C LEU A 530 31.28 -4.73 -10.33
N ALA A 531 30.31 -4.18 -11.05
CA ALA A 531 28.93 -4.08 -10.59
C ALA A 531 28.32 -5.45 -10.30
N ALA A 532 28.50 -6.42 -11.19
CA ALA A 532 28.06 -7.80 -10.97
C ALA A 532 28.70 -8.41 -9.71
N LYS A 533 30.00 -8.18 -9.47
CA LYS A 533 30.67 -8.67 -8.27
C LYS A 533 30.21 -7.95 -6.99
N LEU A 534 29.98 -6.65 -7.03
CA LEU A 534 29.41 -5.90 -5.91
C LEU A 534 28.01 -6.42 -5.54
N ASN A 535 27.20 -6.73 -6.54
CA ASN A 535 25.89 -7.31 -6.35
C ASN A 535 25.95 -8.75 -5.80
N SER A 536 26.97 -9.55 -6.15
CA SER A 536 27.15 -10.91 -5.59
C SER A 536 27.45 -10.89 -4.08
N PHE A 537 28.10 -9.85 -3.57
CA PHE A 537 28.26 -9.67 -2.12
C PHE A 537 26.92 -9.42 -1.42
N ALA A 538 25.95 -8.83 -2.12
CA ALA A 538 24.57 -8.69 -1.63
C ALA A 538 23.82 -10.04 -1.64
N GLU A 539 24.16 -10.99 -2.51
CA GLU A 539 23.52 -12.33 -2.60
C GLU A 539 24.08 -13.34 -1.56
N GLY A 540 25.21 -13.07 -0.91
CA GLY A 540 25.72 -13.88 0.22
C GLY A 540 26.61 -15.04 -0.16
N GLU A 541 27.35 -14.97 -1.24
CA GLU A 541 28.54 -15.80 -1.41
C GLU A 541 29.70 -15.22 -0.56
N VAL A 542 30.07 -16.00 0.43
CA VAL A 542 31.25 -15.79 1.31
C VAL A 542 32.48 -16.31 0.60
#